data_4dc12977ba7d18bbc2ae22aa4019666f
#
_entry.id   4dc12977ba7d18bbc2ae22aa4019666f
#
_cell.length_a   1.000
_cell.length_b   1.000
_cell.length_c   1.000
_cell.angle_alpha   90.00
_cell.angle_beta   90.00
_cell.angle_gamma   90.00
#
_symmetry.space_group_name_H-M   'P 1'
#
loop_
_entity.id
_entity.type
_entity.pdbx_description
1 polymer ?
#
loop_
_entity_poly.entity_id
_entity_poly.type
_entity_poly.pdbx_seq_one_letter_code
_entity_poly.pdbx_strand_id
1 'polypeptide(L)'
;MIPEKHFAVAVDGPSGAGKSTLAKAIAAKLGILYVDTGAIYRTIGYAVKRRGIEPRDEAAVRAILPELEIGMRYEADGEQHMLLNGQDVTREIRLPEISMYASAVSALPAVRAFLLEMQRDLARKHSVIMDGRDIGTVVLPDAEVKIFLTASAEVRAQRRCLELEQRGTPKPYDEVLRELNERDYNGSHRAAAPLRAAEDAIVVDTSALDFDASREALLALIREKLQ
;
A
#
# COMPACT_ATOMS: atom_id res chain seq x y z
N MET A 1 13.86 23.69 0.36
CA MET A 1 12.90 23.91 1.49
C MET A 1 11.69 23.04 1.21
N ILE A 2 11.11 22.42 2.25
CA ILE A 2 9.82 21.71 2.10
C ILE A 2 8.73 22.79 1.90
N PRO A 3 7.77 22.60 0.98
CA PRO A 3 6.70 23.57 0.73
C PRO A 3 5.93 23.92 2.01
N GLU A 4 5.52 25.19 2.15
CA GLU A 4 4.60 25.63 3.24
C GLU A 4 3.18 25.03 3.07
N LYS A 5 2.83 24.60 1.84
CA LYS A 5 1.56 23.95 1.51
C LYS A 5 1.69 22.43 1.64
N HIS A 6 0.61 21.75 2.03
CA HIS A 6 0.57 20.31 2.02
C HIS A 6 0.92 19.73 0.65
N PHE A 7 1.71 18.67 0.64
CA PHE A 7 2.13 17.97 -0.57
C PHE A 7 1.92 16.45 -0.41
N ALA A 8 1.82 15.76 -1.53
CA ALA A 8 1.62 14.33 -1.57
C ALA A 8 2.75 13.62 -2.34
N VAL A 9 3.21 12.51 -1.78
CA VAL A 9 4.13 11.59 -2.44
C VAL A 9 3.40 10.26 -2.67
N ALA A 10 3.19 9.90 -3.92
CA ALA A 10 2.62 8.63 -4.33
C ALA A 10 3.74 7.60 -4.57
N VAL A 11 3.65 6.43 -3.91
CA VAL A 11 4.62 5.35 -4.09
C VAL A 11 3.90 4.09 -4.54
N ASP A 12 3.93 3.81 -5.84
CA ASP A 12 3.34 2.61 -6.42
C ASP A 12 4.39 1.57 -6.75
N GLY A 13 3.97 0.34 -7.02
CA GLY A 13 4.87 -0.72 -7.45
C GLY A 13 4.43 -2.12 -7.00
N PRO A 14 5.10 -3.18 -7.47
CA PRO A 14 4.73 -4.57 -7.23
C PRO A 14 4.88 -4.99 -5.76
N SER A 15 4.36 -6.18 -5.45
CA SER A 15 4.48 -6.78 -4.11
C SER A 15 5.94 -7.07 -3.76
N GLY A 16 6.34 -6.81 -2.51
CA GLY A 16 7.72 -7.10 -2.06
C GLY A 16 8.79 -6.10 -2.53
N ALA A 17 8.43 -5.02 -3.26
CA ALA A 17 9.39 -4.00 -3.71
C ALA A 17 9.96 -3.12 -2.57
N GLY A 18 9.49 -3.29 -1.32
CA GLY A 18 9.98 -2.50 -0.17
C GLY A 18 9.26 -1.17 0.04
N LYS A 19 8.15 -0.89 -0.69
CA LYS A 19 7.41 0.37 -0.62
C LYS A 19 7.07 0.82 0.79
N SER A 20 6.38 -0.03 1.55
CA SER A 20 5.89 0.32 2.89
C SER A 20 7.04 0.61 3.86
N THR A 21 8.11 -0.19 3.80
CA THR A 21 9.29 -0.01 4.65
C THR A 21 10.02 1.31 4.34
N LEU A 22 10.23 1.60 3.05
CA LEU A 22 10.87 2.83 2.60
C LEU A 22 9.97 4.05 2.84
N ALA A 23 8.67 3.97 2.51
CA ALA A 23 7.73 5.07 2.70
C ALA A 23 7.59 5.45 4.19
N LYS A 24 7.51 4.46 5.11
CA LYS A 24 7.47 4.71 6.55
C LYS A 24 8.76 5.43 7.02
N ALA A 25 9.93 4.97 6.59
CA ALA A 25 11.21 5.59 6.96
C ALA A 25 11.37 7.02 6.40
N ILE A 26 10.89 7.24 5.16
CA ILE A 26 10.91 8.57 4.52
C ILE A 26 9.93 9.52 5.21
N ALA A 27 8.72 9.05 5.54
CA ALA A 27 7.73 9.83 6.28
C ALA A 27 8.30 10.35 7.60
N ALA A 28 8.93 9.47 8.38
CA ALA A 28 9.59 9.83 9.64
C ALA A 28 10.70 10.89 9.44
N LYS A 29 11.49 10.75 8.36
CA LYS A 29 12.60 11.68 8.05
C LYS A 29 12.12 13.06 7.59
N LEU A 30 10.95 13.12 6.91
CA LEU A 30 10.36 14.35 6.41
C LEU A 30 9.34 14.98 7.39
N GLY A 31 8.97 14.28 8.45
CA GLY A 31 7.94 14.73 9.41
C GLY A 31 6.55 14.79 8.78
N ILE A 32 6.23 13.89 7.86
CA ILE A 32 4.94 13.79 7.16
C ILE A 32 4.20 12.50 7.49
N LEU A 33 2.91 12.47 7.18
CA LEU A 33 2.08 11.30 7.45
C LEU A 33 2.37 10.16 6.47
N TYR A 34 2.60 8.95 6.99
CA TYR A 34 2.67 7.73 6.19
C TYR A 34 1.28 7.06 6.11
N VAL A 35 0.84 6.67 4.93
CA VAL A 35 -0.44 5.99 4.71
C VAL A 35 -0.24 4.66 3.98
N ASP A 36 -0.43 3.55 4.72
CA ASP A 36 -0.48 2.17 4.18
C ASP A 36 -1.88 1.91 3.61
N THR A 37 -2.08 2.12 2.31
CA THR A 37 -3.39 1.83 1.69
C THR A 37 -3.68 0.33 1.64
N GLY A 38 -2.66 -0.52 1.60
CA GLY A 38 -2.83 -1.96 1.72
C GLY A 38 -3.48 -2.37 3.04
N ALA A 39 -3.21 -1.66 4.14
CA ALA A 39 -3.88 -1.88 5.42
C ALA A 39 -5.37 -1.51 5.35
N ILE A 40 -5.71 -0.44 4.64
CA ILE A 40 -7.11 -0.03 4.42
C ILE A 40 -7.90 -1.13 3.70
N TYR A 41 -7.37 -1.65 2.58
CA TYR A 41 -8.01 -2.77 1.86
C TYR A 41 -8.05 -4.06 2.68
N ARG A 42 -7.04 -4.33 3.51
CA ARG A 42 -7.07 -5.47 4.44
C ARG A 42 -8.16 -5.34 5.49
N THR A 43 -8.48 -4.13 5.94
CA THR A 43 -9.59 -3.90 6.88
C THR A 43 -10.92 -4.29 6.25
N ILE A 44 -11.17 -3.93 4.98
CA ILE A 44 -12.35 -4.42 4.24
C ILE A 44 -12.30 -5.95 4.08
N GLY A 45 -11.16 -6.51 3.66
CA GLY A 45 -10.99 -7.96 3.52
C GLY A 45 -11.29 -8.72 4.82
N TYR A 46 -10.86 -8.18 5.94
CA TYR A 46 -11.16 -8.73 7.27
C TYR A 46 -12.65 -8.66 7.61
N ALA A 47 -13.31 -7.54 7.33
CA ALA A 47 -14.74 -7.39 7.54
C ALA A 47 -15.57 -8.39 6.71
N VAL A 48 -15.18 -8.59 5.43
CA VAL A 48 -15.79 -9.54 4.50
C VAL A 48 -15.62 -10.97 5.01
N LYS A 49 -14.38 -11.33 5.42
CA LYS A 49 -14.09 -12.66 5.98
C LYS A 49 -14.88 -12.94 7.24
N ARG A 50 -14.93 -12.00 8.18
CA ARG A 50 -15.68 -12.16 9.45
C ARG A 50 -17.16 -12.44 9.24
N ARG A 51 -17.74 -11.97 8.12
CA ARG A 51 -19.14 -12.21 7.74
C ARG A 51 -19.34 -13.47 6.90
N GLY A 52 -18.27 -14.23 6.61
CA GLY A 52 -18.33 -15.43 5.79
C GLY A 52 -18.70 -15.16 4.33
N ILE A 53 -18.45 -13.93 3.83
CA ILE A 53 -18.77 -13.53 2.47
C ILE A 53 -17.63 -13.92 1.54
N GLU A 54 -17.97 -14.45 0.34
CA GLU A 54 -17.01 -14.69 -0.73
C GLU A 54 -16.45 -13.33 -1.23
N PRO A 55 -15.13 -13.10 -1.15
CA PRO A 55 -14.57 -11.77 -1.41
C PRO A 55 -14.67 -11.30 -2.86
N ARG A 56 -15.05 -12.17 -3.81
CA ARG A 56 -15.29 -11.83 -5.21
C ARG A 56 -16.77 -11.60 -5.54
N ASP A 57 -17.66 -11.90 -4.60
CA ASP A 57 -19.09 -11.58 -4.74
C ASP A 57 -19.31 -10.07 -4.53
N GLU A 58 -19.25 -9.32 -5.64
CA GLU A 58 -19.38 -7.87 -5.60
C GLU A 58 -20.71 -7.41 -4.99
N ALA A 59 -21.81 -8.12 -5.24
CA ALA A 59 -23.13 -7.75 -4.71
C ALA A 59 -23.16 -7.88 -3.18
N ALA A 60 -22.70 -9.02 -2.66
CA ALA A 60 -22.64 -9.27 -1.22
C ALA A 60 -21.64 -8.34 -0.51
N VAL A 61 -20.47 -8.11 -1.11
CA VAL A 61 -19.49 -7.15 -0.54
C VAL A 61 -20.04 -5.73 -0.55
N ARG A 62 -20.65 -5.28 -1.64
CA ARG A 62 -21.26 -3.94 -1.75
C ARG A 62 -22.33 -3.72 -0.68
N ALA A 63 -23.14 -4.73 -0.40
CA ALA A 63 -24.24 -4.63 0.56
C ALA A 63 -23.76 -4.29 1.99
N ILE A 64 -22.56 -4.73 2.38
CA ILE A 64 -22.03 -4.47 3.72
C ILE A 64 -21.23 -3.17 3.85
N LEU A 65 -20.77 -2.55 2.74
CA LEU A 65 -19.93 -1.34 2.80
C LEU A 65 -20.55 -0.20 3.62
N PRO A 66 -21.86 0.11 3.50
CA PRO A 66 -22.48 1.20 4.29
C PRO A 66 -22.47 0.96 5.80
N GLU A 67 -22.28 -0.28 6.25
CA GLU A 67 -22.23 -0.65 7.67
C GLU A 67 -20.80 -0.58 8.24
N LEU A 68 -19.80 -0.32 7.40
CA LEU A 68 -18.40 -0.31 7.80
C LEU A 68 -17.93 1.11 8.05
N GLU A 69 -17.54 1.38 9.28
CA GLU A 69 -16.77 2.57 9.65
C GLU A 69 -15.28 2.20 9.67
N ILE A 70 -14.53 2.70 8.68
CA ILE A 70 -13.09 2.50 8.59
C ILE A 70 -12.40 3.73 9.16
N GLY A 71 -11.65 3.54 10.23
CA GLY A 71 -10.86 4.60 10.86
C GLY A 71 -9.37 4.30 10.85
N MET A 72 -8.58 5.34 11.06
CA MET A 72 -7.13 5.25 11.29
C MET A 72 -6.74 6.06 12.50
N ARG A 73 -5.82 5.52 13.30
CA ARG A 73 -5.16 6.21 14.40
C ARG A 73 -3.66 6.08 14.21
N TYR A 74 -2.92 7.11 14.54
CA TYR A 74 -1.47 7.11 14.51
C TYR A 74 -0.93 7.17 15.92
N GLU A 75 -0.02 6.27 16.26
CA GLU A 75 0.70 6.30 17.53
C GLU A 75 1.82 7.33 17.50
N ALA A 76 2.41 7.62 18.66
CA ALA A 76 3.47 8.64 18.79
C ALA A 76 4.72 8.33 17.94
N ASP A 77 4.96 7.09 17.61
CA ASP A 77 6.04 6.63 16.72
C ASP A 77 5.68 6.69 15.23
N GLY A 78 4.47 7.17 14.90
CA GLY A 78 3.93 7.26 13.54
C GLY A 78 3.38 5.93 13.00
N GLU A 79 3.20 4.89 13.85
CA GLU A 79 2.59 3.65 13.41
C GLU A 79 1.08 3.83 13.15
N GLN A 80 0.66 3.40 11.95
CA GLN A 80 -0.75 3.43 11.54
C GLN A 80 -1.49 2.25 12.14
N HIS A 81 -2.49 2.54 12.96
CA HIS A 81 -3.47 1.59 13.46
C HIS A 81 -4.76 1.67 12.67
N MET A 82 -5.34 0.52 12.35
CA MET A 82 -6.59 0.42 11.60
C MET A 82 -7.75 0.11 12.54
N LEU A 83 -8.80 0.90 12.42
CA LEU A 83 -10.03 0.73 13.19
C LEU A 83 -11.17 0.26 12.26
N LEU A 84 -11.89 -0.74 12.69
CA LEU A 84 -13.13 -1.21 12.05
C LEU A 84 -14.27 -1.07 13.06
N ASN A 85 -15.24 -0.18 12.77
CA ASN A 85 -16.36 0.10 13.67
C ASN A 85 -15.88 0.42 15.11
N GLY A 86 -14.84 1.25 15.22
CA GLY A 86 -14.22 1.65 16.49
C GLY A 86 -13.27 0.62 17.12
N GLN A 87 -13.24 -0.63 16.65
CA GLN A 87 -12.33 -1.67 17.16
C GLN A 87 -10.98 -1.63 16.43
N ASP A 88 -9.86 -1.65 17.17
CA ASP A 88 -8.53 -1.82 16.60
C ASP A 88 -8.37 -3.24 16.04
N VAL A 89 -8.07 -3.32 14.75
CA VAL A 89 -7.91 -4.57 14.00
C VAL A 89 -6.53 -4.69 13.34
N THR A 90 -5.58 -3.89 13.81
CA THR A 90 -4.24 -3.76 13.22
C THR A 90 -3.49 -5.08 13.15
N ARG A 91 -3.64 -5.94 14.14
CA ARG A 91 -2.99 -7.26 14.19
C ARG A 91 -3.70 -8.26 13.29
N GLU A 92 -5.03 -8.29 13.36
CA GLU A 92 -5.89 -9.22 12.65
C GLU A 92 -5.76 -9.07 11.12
N ILE A 93 -5.67 -7.83 10.65
CA ILE A 93 -5.51 -7.56 9.21
C ILE A 93 -4.14 -7.98 8.63
N ARG A 94 -3.16 -8.29 9.49
CA ARG A 94 -1.83 -8.76 9.09
C ARG A 94 -1.74 -10.28 8.91
N LEU A 95 -2.78 -11.02 9.28
CA LEU A 95 -2.84 -12.47 9.10
C LEU A 95 -2.72 -12.84 7.61
N PRO A 96 -2.00 -13.93 7.27
CA PRO A 96 -1.73 -14.31 5.87
C PRO A 96 -3.00 -14.45 5.03
N GLU A 97 -4.03 -15.07 5.58
CA GLU A 97 -5.33 -15.28 4.94
C GLU A 97 -6.04 -13.97 4.55
N ILE A 98 -5.88 -12.90 5.33
CA ILE A 98 -6.49 -11.59 5.02
C ILE A 98 -5.85 -10.97 3.77
N SER A 99 -4.62 -11.31 3.45
CA SER A 99 -3.96 -10.81 2.24
C SER A 99 -4.66 -11.26 0.95
N MET A 100 -5.24 -12.48 0.92
CA MET A 100 -6.03 -12.98 -0.22
C MET A 100 -7.37 -12.24 -0.33
N TYR A 101 -8.06 -12.06 0.79
CA TYR A 101 -9.30 -11.27 0.84
C TYR A 101 -9.08 -9.83 0.40
N ALA A 102 -8.03 -9.18 0.91
CA ALA A 102 -7.67 -7.82 0.51
C ALA A 102 -7.40 -7.70 -1.00
N SER A 103 -6.67 -8.67 -1.56
CA SER A 103 -6.41 -8.71 -3.00
C SER A 103 -7.70 -8.83 -3.81
N ALA A 104 -8.62 -9.71 -3.40
CA ALA A 104 -9.88 -9.92 -4.08
C ALA A 104 -10.78 -8.67 -3.99
N VAL A 105 -11.02 -8.14 -2.79
CA VAL A 105 -11.89 -6.96 -2.60
C VAL A 105 -11.31 -5.70 -3.25
N SER A 106 -10.00 -5.58 -3.37
CA SER A 106 -9.36 -4.43 -4.04
C SER A 106 -9.60 -4.37 -5.54
N ALA A 107 -10.03 -5.48 -6.16
CA ALA A 107 -10.43 -5.54 -7.56
C ALA A 107 -11.88 -5.05 -7.78
N LEU A 108 -12.70 -4.96 -6.71
CA LEU A 108 -14.10 -4.57 -6.81
C LEU A 108 -14.27 -3.04 -6.92
N PRO A 109 -14.90 -2.53 -7.98
CA PRO A 109 -15.13 -1.09 -8.16
C PRO A 109 -15.86 -0.43 -6.99
N ALA A 110 -16.85 -1.11 -6.39
CA ALA A 110 -17.60 -0.59 -5.25
C ALA A 110 -16.71 -0.33 -4.02
N VAL A 111 -15.79 -1.24 -3.70
CA VAL A 111 -14.83 -1.09 -2.58
C VAL A 111 -13.89 0.08 -2.85
N ARG A 112 -13.41 0.21 -4.08
CA ARG A 112 -12.50 1.29 -4.47
C ARG A 112 -13.18 2.65 -4.34
N ALA A 113 -14.41 2.78 -4.85
CA ALA A 113 -15.19 4.01 -4.74
C ALA A 113 -15.45 4.37 -3.26
N PHE A 114 -15.78 3.39 -2.42
CA PHE A 114 -16.01 3.57 -1.00
C PHE A 114 -14.78 4.13 -0.25
N LEU A 115 -13.57 3.69 -0.61
CA LEU A 115 -12.34 4.09 0.07
C LEU A 115 -11.68 5.34 -0.53
N LEU A 116 -12.04 5.75 -1.74
CA LEU A 116 -11.33 6.79 -2.49
C LEU A 116 -11.30 8.15 -1.77
N GLU A 117 -12.47 8.62 -1.33
CA GLU A 117 -12.58 9.94 -0.68
C GLU A 117 -11.83 9.99 0.65
N MET A 118 -11.88 8.92 1.45
CA MET A 118 -11.12 8.84 2.69
C MET A 118 -9.61 8.99 2.45
N GLN A 119 -9.08 8.34 1.41
CA GLN A 119 -7.66 8.44 1.06
C GLN A 119 -7.31 9.86 0.58
N ARG A 120 -8.14 10.47 -0.26
CA ARG A 120 -7.97 11.84 -0.73
C ARG A 120 -8.06 12.89 0.38
N ASP A 121 -8.96 12.68 1.33
CA ASP A 121 -9.11 13.58 2.50
C ASP A 121 -7.85 13.65 3.35
N LEU A 122 -7.13 12.55 3.50
CA LEU A 122 -5.84 12.54 4.21
C LEU A 122 -4.82 13.45 3.51
N ALA A 123 -4.71 13.35 2.18
CA ALA A 123 -3.79 14.18 1.42
C ALA A 123 -4.20 15.67 1.37
N ARG A 124 -5.50 15.96 1.47
CA ARG A 124 -5.97 17.36 1.56
C ARG A 124 -5.66 18.01 2.91
N LYS A 125 -5.61 17.22 3.98
CA LYS A 125 -5.45 17.72 5.35
C LYS A 125 -4.01 17.68 5.86
N HIS A 126 -3.16 16.87 5.23
CA HIS A 126 -1.78 16.63 5.68
C HIS A 126 -0.85 16.48 4.49
N SER A 127 0.43 16.81 4.69
CA SER A 127 1.47 16.31 3.81
C SER A 127 1.61 14.81 4.03
N VAL A 128 1.57 14.01 2.95
CA VAL A 128 1.51 12.55 3.03
C VAL A 128 2.53 11.87 2.12
N ILE A 129 3.00 10.70 2.54
CA ILE A 129 3.53 9.68 1.64
C ILE A 129 2.59 8.47 1.70
N MET A 130 2.03 8.10 0.57
CA MET A 130 1.03 7.06 0.46
C MET A 130 1.54 5.93 -0.44
N ASP A 131 1.56 4.70 0.06
CA ASP A 131 1.99 3.56 -0.75
C ASP A 131 0.82 2.66 -1.16
N GLY A 132 0.91 2.15 -2.40
CA GLY A 132 -0.13 1.30 -2.96
C GLY A 132 0.22 0.66 -4.29
N ARG A 133 -0.75 0.65 -5.21
CA ARG A 133 -0.65 0.09 -6.56
C ARG A 133 -1.10 1.04 -7.65
N ASP A 134 -1.86 2.05 -7.30
CA ASP A 134 -2.54 2.99 -8.18
C ASP A 134 -2.70 4.36 -7.53
N ILE A 135 -1.80 4.68 -6.61
CA ILE A 135 -1.85 5.96 -5.89
C ILE A 135 -1.64 7.11 -6.86
N GLY A 136 -0.58 7.08 -7.65
CA GLY A 136 -0.25 8.14 -8.61
C GLY A 136 -1.12 8.12 -9.88
N THR A 137 -1.85 7.02 -10.15
CA THR A 137 -2.71 6.93 -11.34
C THR A 137 -4.18 7.22 -11.07
N VAL A 138 -4.69 6.95 -9.84
CA VAL A 138 -6.12 7.00 -9.52
C VAL A 138 -6.41 7.76 -8.22
N VAL A 139 -5.69 7.46 -7.14
CA VAL A 139 -6.01 8.02 -5.82
C VAL A 139 -5.58 9.48 -5.74
N LEU A 140 -4.32 9.75 -6.06
CA LEU A 140 -3.68 11.08 -6.05
C LEU A 140 -3.02 11.38 -7.41
N PRO A 141 -3.81 11.53 -8.48
CA PRO A 141 -3.28 11.77 -9.83
C PRO A 141 -2.51 13.10 -9.94
N ASP A 142 -2.74 14.02 -9.00
CA ASP A 142 -2.09 15.33 -8.95
C ASP A 142 -1.02 15.40 -7.84
N ALA A 143 -0.54 14.24 -7.33
CA ALA A 143 0.54 14.21 -6.36
C ALA A 143 1.82 14.88 -6.90
N GLU A 144 2.46 15.72 -6.10
CA GLU A 144 3.66 16.49 -6.47
C GLU A 144 4.84 15.56 -6.81
N VAL A 145 4.89 14.39 -6.18
CA VAL A 145 5.92 13.39 -6.46
C VAL A 145 5.26 12.02 -6.66
N LYS A 146 5.54 11.40 -7.81
CA LYS A 146 5.07 10.05 -8.11
C LYS A 146 6.26 9.14 -8.37
N ILE A 147 6.34 8.06 -7.61
CA ILE A 147 7.41 7.07 -7.66
C ILE A 147 6.79 5.72 -7.98
N PHE A 148 7.34 5.04 -8.98
CA PHE A 148 7.07 3.64 -9.22
C PHE A 148 8.28 2.82 -8.76
N LEU A 149 8.18 2.27 -7.55
CA LEU A 149 9.25 1.51 -6.92
C LEU A 149 9.22 0.06 -7.38
N THR A 150 10.30 -0.43 -7.93
CA THR A 150 10.42 -1.81 -8.40
C THR A 150 11.70 -2.50 -7.91
N ALA A 151 11.74 -3.80 -8.07
CA ALA A 151 12.92 -4.66 -7.99
C ALA A 151 12.61 -5.95 -8.74
N SER A 152 13.63 -6.71 -9.14
CA SER A 152 13.42 -8.00 -9.81
C SER A 152 12.59 -8.95 -8.95
N ALA A 153 11.88 -9.88 -9.57
CA ALA A 153 11.01 -10.83 -8.85
C ALA A 153 11.82 -11.66 -7.85
N GLU A 154 13.06 -12.02 -8.22
CA GLU A 154 13.99 -12.81 -7.41
C GLU A 154 14.41 -12.04 -6.14
N VAL A 155 14.81 -10.78 -6.30
CA VAL A 155 15.19 -9.91 -5.16
C VAL A 155 14.01 -9.70 -4.22
N ARG A 156 12.82 -9.48 -4.77
CA ARG A 156 11.60 -9.32 -3.96
C ARG A 156 11.24 -10.62 -3.21
N ALA A 157 11.42 -11.78 -3.84
CA ALA A 157 11.21 -13.07 -3.21
C ALA A 157 12.21 -13.31 -2.07
N GLN A 158 13.49 -13.00 -2.28
CA GLN A 158 14.52 -13.08 -1.23
C GLN A 158 14.20 -12.19 -0.03
N ARG A 159 13.86 -10.90 -0.27
CA ARG A 159 13.44 -9.96 0.79
C ARG A 159 12.24 -10.50 1.58
N ARG A 160 11.26 -11.10 0.87
CA ARG A 160 10.07 -11.66 1.49
C ARG A 160 10.36 -12.93 2.30
N CYS A 161 11.25 -13.79 1.85
CA CYS A 161 11.69 -14.95 2.62
C CYS A 161 12.32 -14.54 3.95
N LEU A 162 13.25 -13.57 3.92
CA LEU A 162 13.87 -13.02 5.13
C LEU A 162 12.84 -12.43 6.10
N GLU A 163 11.86 -11.69 5.58
CA GLU A 163 10.77 -11.14 6.41
C GLU A 163 9.93 -12.25 7.07
N LEU A 164 9.62 -13.32 6.33
CA LEU A 164 8.86 -14.46 6.85
C LEU A 164 9.65 -15.26 7.90
N GLU A 165 10.95 -15.42 7.70
CA GLU A 165 11.85 -16.02 8.70
C GLU A 165 11.85 -15.23 10.02
N GLN A 166 12.01 -13.90 9.93
CA GLN A 166 12.00 -13.00 11.10
C GLN A 166 10.66 -13.05 11.85
N ARG A 167 9.55 -13.32 11.15
CA ARG A 167 8.22 -13.48 11.74
C ARG A 167 7.94 -14.89 12.27
N GLY A 168 8.87 -15.83 12.15
CA GLY A 168 8.70 -17.21 12.57
C GLY A 168 7.74 -18.02 11.70
N THR A 169 7.50 -17.60 10.48
CA THR A 169 6.62 -18.27 9.49
C THR A 169 7.34 -18.48 8.16
N PRO A 170 8.48 -19.19 8.13
CA PRO A 170 9.27 -19.36 6.92
C PRO A 170 8.49 -20.11 5.84
N LYS A 171 8.75 -19.75 4.57
CA LYS A 171 8.22 -20.43 3.39
C LYS A 171 9.35 -20.74 2.41
N PRO A 172 9.23 -21.82 1.59
CA PRO A 172 10.17 -22.08 0.52
C PRO A 172 10.24 -20.93 -0.48
N TYR A 173 11.44 -20.63 -0.97
CA TYR A 173 11.69 -19.54 -1.92
C TYR A 173 10.82 -19.63 -3.18
N ASP A 174 10.72 -20.84 -3.79
CA ASP A 174 9.94 -21.04 -5.01
C ASP A 174 8.43 -20.79 -4.81
N GLU A 175 7.92 -21.10 -3.61
CA GLU A 175 6.53 -20.78 -3.24
C GLU A 175 6.33 -19.27 -3.15
N VAL A 176 7.24 -18.57 -2.46
CA VAL A 176 7.19 -17.10 -2.32
C VAL A 176 7.29 -16.42 -3.68
N LEU A 177 8.21 -16.86 -4.54
CA LEU A 177 8.38 -16.31 -5.88
C LEU A 177 7.12 -16.49 -6.74
N ARG A 178 6.52 -17.69 -6.70
CA ARG A 178 5.26 -17.96 -7.41
C ARG A 178 4.12 -17.07 -6.90
N GLU A 179 3.95 -16.98 -5.56
CA GLU A 179 2.91 -16.12 -4.97
C GLU A 179 3.08 -14.64 -5.36
N LEU A 180 4.31 -14.13 -5.40
CA LEU A 180 4.59 -12.76 -5.82
C LEU A 180 4.25 -12.53 -7.30
N ASN A 181 4.66 -13.44 -8.17
CA ASN A 181 4.37 -13.35 -9.61
C ASN A 181 2.87 -13.42 -9.89
N GLU A 182 2.13 -14.30 -9.21
CA GLU A 182 0.68 -14.37 -9.33
C GLU A 182 0.00 -13.08 -8.86
N ARG A 183 0.44 -12.51 -7.75
CA ARG A 183 -0.09 -11.23 -7.24
C ARG A 183 0.19 -10.06 -8.18
N ASP A 184 1.37 -10.03 -8.78
CA ASP A 184 1.74 -8.98 -9.73
C ASP A 184 0.96 -9.14 -11.03
N TYR A 185 0.78 -10.37 -11.52
CA TYR A 185 -0.08 -10.66 -12.66
C TYR A 185 -1.52 -10.21 -12.41
N ASN A 186 -2.11 -10.61 -11.29
CA ASN A 186 -3.47 -10.22 -10.92
C ASN A 186 -3.58 -8.69 -10.75
N GLY A 187 -2.56 -8.05 -10.18
CA GLY A 187 -2.51 -6.60 -10.02
C GLY A 187 -2.46 -5.82 -11.34
N SER A 188 -1.64 -6.29 -12.29
CA SER A 188 -1.46 -5.62 -13.59
C SER A 188 -2.60 -5.89 -14.58
N HIS A 189 -3.33 -7.00 -14.42
CA HIS A 189 -4.41 -7.41 -15.33
C HIS A 189 -5.82 -7.17 -14.78
N ARG A 190 -5.96 -6.57 -13.60
CA ARG A 190 -7.30 -6.22 -13.08
C ARG A 190 -7.92 -5.11 -13.93
N ALA A 191 -9.24 -5.21 -14.16
CA ALA A 191 -9.97 -4.25 -14.99
C ALA A 191 -10.03 -2.84 -14.36
N ALA A 192 -10.14 -2.77 -13.02
CA ALA A 192 -10.17 -1.50 -12.29
C ALA A 192 -8.79 -1.14 -11.74
N ALA A 193 -8.26 0.01 -12.14
CA ALA A 193 -7.00 0.59 -11.66
C ALA A 193 -5.82 -0.41 -11.68
N PRO A 194 -5.39 -0.89 -12.85
CA PRO A 194 -4.29 -1.84 -12.96
C PRO A 194 -3.00 -1.27 -12.39
N LEU A 195 -2.14 -2.15 -11.85
CA LEU A 195 -0.79 -1.78 -11.43
C LEU A 195 0.03 -1.35 -12.65
N ARG A 196 0.30 -0.07 -12.74
CA ARG A 196 1.17 0.55 -13.75
C ARG A 196 1.77 1.84 -13.21
N ALA A 197 2.93 2.23 -13.74
CA ALA A 197 3.47 3.55 -13.47
C ALA A 197 2.55 4.64 -14.05
N ALA A 198 2.37 5.74 -13.33
CA ALA A 198 1.79 6.95 -13.90
C ALA A 198 2.75 7.51 -14.97
N GLU A 199 2.23 8.25 -15.95
CA GLU A 199 3.05 8.77 -17.06
C GLU A 199 4.17 9.70 -16.60
N ASP A 200 3.93 10.43 -15.51
CA ASP A 200 4.86 11.34 -14.86
C ASP A 200 5.58 10.73 -13.65
N ALA A 201 5.41 9.42 -13.39
CA ALA A 201 6.09 8.75 -12.32
C ALA A 201 7.56 8.45 -12.65
N ILE A 202 8.42 8.64 -11.66
CA ILE A 202 9.81 8.23 -11.74
C ILE A 202 9.91 6.77 -11.35
N VAL A 203 10.41 5.93 -12.26
CA VAL A 203 10.66 4.52 -12.00
C VAL A 203 11.99 4.36 -11.28
N VAL A 204 11.96 3.75 -10.10
CA VAL A 204 13.15 3.49 -9.28
C VAL A 204 13.30 1.99 -9.07
N ASP A 205 14.33 1.41 -9.69
CA ASP A 205 14.71 0.00 -9.48
C ASP A 205 15.71 -0.10 -8.33
N THR A 206 15.30 -0.82 -7.30
CA THR A 206 16.13 -1.06 -6.09
C THR A 206 16.75 -2.45 -6.05
N SER A 207 16.82 -3.16 -7.18
CA SER A 207 17.35 -4.53 -7.22
C SER A 207 18.80 -4.63 -6.74
N ALA A 208 19.62 -3.62 -7.04
CA ALA A 208 21.03 -3.54 -6.66
C ALA A 208 21.29 -2.70 -5.40
N LEU A 209 20.24 -2.18 -4.74
CA LEU A 209 20.35 -1.27 -3.61
C LEU A 209 19.95 -1.97 -2.30
N ASP A 210 20.69 -1.71 -1.24
CA ASP A 210 20.26 -2.01 0.12
C ASP A 210 19.18 -1.01 0.60
N PHE A 211 18.72 -1.19 1.84
CA PHE A 211 17.68 -0.34 2.40
C PHE A 211 18.13 1.12 2.53
N ASP A 212 19.34 1.38 3.04
CA ASP A 212 19.81 2.74 3.27
C ASP A 212 20.07 3.49 1.98
N ALA A 213 20.71 2.86 1.00
CA ALA A 213 20.92 3.43 -0.34
C ALA A 213 19.58 3.72 -1.05
N SER A 214 18.61 2.80 -0.95
CA SER A 214 17.27 2.99 -1.50
C SER A 214 16.56 4.18 -0.85
N ARG A 215 16.62 4.29 0.48
CA ARG A 215 16.01 5.40 1.23
C ARG A 215 16.61 6.75 0.85
N GLU A 216 17.95 6.87 0.81
CA GLU A 216 18.62 8.13 0.49
C GLU A 216 18.37 8.54 -0.97
N ALA A 217 18.36 7.59 -1.91
CA ALA A 217 18.01 7.85 -3.32
C ALA A 217 16.58 8.42 -3.44
N LEU A 218 15.61 7.81 -2.77
CA LEU A 218 14.23 8.30 -2.78
C LEU A 218 14.08 9.66 -2.10
N LEU A 219 14.76 9.90 -0.97
CA LEU A 219 14.77 11.19 -0.29
C LEU A 219 15.35 12.30 -1.16
N ALA A 220 16.46 12.03 -1.85
CA ALA A 220 17.06 12.99 -2.77
C ALA A 220 16.09 13.36 -3.90
N LEU A 221 15.47 12.35 -4.53
CA LEU A 221 14.48 12.54 -5.58
C LEU A 221 13.25 13.34 -5.11
N ILE A 222 12.70 13.02 -3.93
CA ILE A 222 11.56 13.75 -3.37
C ILE A 222 11.93 15.21 -3.12
N ARG A 223 13.10 15.48 -2.53
CA ARG A 223 13.56 16.85 -2.28
C ARG A 223 13.79 17.65 -3.55
N GLU A 224 14.34 17.03 -4.59
CA GLU A 224 14.52 17.66 -5.90
C GLU A 224 13.19 18.07 -6.53
N LYS A 225 12.18 17.20 -6.45
CA LYS A 225 10.85 17.45 -7.03
C LYS A 225 10.01 18.46 -6.25
N LEU A 226 10.29 18.66 -4.97
CA LEU A 226 9.58 19.62 -4.12
C LEU A 226 10.25 21.02 -4.09
N GLN A 227 11.35 21.23 -4.80
CA GLN A 227 12.00 22.53 -4.95
C GLN A 227 11.38 23.35 -6.07
#